data_cfd64595bde1ebc9925f5a55ff3e1a19
#
_entry.id   cfd64595bde1ebc9925f5a55ff3e1a19
#
_cell.length_a   1.000
_cell.length_b   1.000
_cell.length_c   1.000
_cell.angle_alpha   90.00
_cell.angle_beta   90.00
_cell.angle_gamma   90.00
#
_symmetry.space_group_name_H-M   'P 1'
#
loop_
_entity.id
_entity.type
_entity.pdbx_description
1 polymer ?
#
loop_
_entity_poly.entity_id
_entity_poly.type
_entity_poly.pdbx_seq_one_letter_code
_entity_poly.pdbx_strand_id
1 'polypeptide(L)'
;FHHELMHNWIGNRIRSGGGVNDMQLGWFSEGFTEYFAMKNMLAGGFISAEKYVESLNKGFFAPLYTSHVGEIPNSEITPNFFTDTAMEALPYKRGFVFAFYLDNAIEQATGGQHGLRDFMLDLLAYYSAPNRDLLTNFDFFEQKLTEYLQSEAGVLIQKHIYEGKRIAPEAFVLPKYW
;
A
#
# COMPACT_ATOMS: atom_id res chain seq x y z
N PHE A 1 -7.80 -2.32 15.87
CA PHE A 1 -8.52 -3.60 15.67
C PHE A 1 -8.64 -3.97 14.19
N HIS A 2 -9.19 -3.11 13.32
CA HIS A 2 -9.37 -3.43 11.89
C HIS A 2 -8.02 -3.65 11.18
N HIS A 3 -7.00 -2.88 11.51
CA HIS A 3 -5.64 -3.06 11.03
C HIS A 3 -5.12 -4.46 11.36
N GLU A 4 -5.11 -4.85 12.63
CA GLU A 4 -4.66 -6.18 13.08
C GLU A 4 -5.46 -7.32 12.45
N LEU A 5 -6.76 -7.10 12.20
CA LEU A 5 -7.58 -8.09 11.51
C LEU A 5 -7.10 -8.31 10.06
N MET A 6 -6.70 -7.25 9.36
CA MET A 6 -6.20 -7.33 7.99
C MET A 6 -4.90 -8.11 7.89
N HIS A 7 -4.07 -8.14 8.92
CA HIS A 7 -2.85 -8.95 8.96
C HIS A 7 -3.10 -10.47 8.83
N ASN A 8 -4.34 -10.96 9.03
CA ASN A 8 -4.66 -12.35 8.71
C ASN A 8 -4.47 -12.69 7.21
N TRP A 9 -4.52 -11.68 6.36
CA TRP A 9 -4.30 -11.82 4.91
C TRP A 9 -2.97 -11.21 4.48
N ILE A 10 -2.74 -9.93 4.79
CA ILE A 10 -1.54 -9.18 4.42
C ILE A 10 -0.50 -9.33 5.53
N GLY A 11 0.64 -9.91 5.20
CA GLY A 11 1.69 -10.25 6.16
C GLY A 11 1.67 -11.71 6.62
N ASN A 12 0.50 -12.30 6.87
CA ASN A 12 0.41 -13.70 7.30
C ASN A 12 0.23 -14.69 6.15
N ARG A 13 -0.64 -14.40 5.18
CA ARG A 13 -0.86 -15.26 4.01
C ARG A 13 -0.13 -14.75 2.78
N ILE A 14 -0.26 -13.48 2.47
CA ILE A 14 0.56 -12.81 1.47
C ILE A 14 1.80 -12.31 2.22
N ARG A 15 2.86 -13.14 2.27
CA ARG A 15 4.07 -12.80 3.00
C ARG A 15 5.03 -12.02 2.13
N SER A 16 5.46 -10.89 2.60
CA SER A 16 6.63 -10.20 2.09
C SER A 16 7.87 -10.86 2.70
N GLY A 17 8.82 -11.27 1.89
CA GLY A 17 9.96 -12.09 2.30
C GLY A 17 11.05 -11.35 3.08
N GLY A 18 10.73 -10.56 4.09
CA GLY A 18 11.68 -9.94 5.01
C GLY A 18 11.57 -10.53 6.40
N GLY A 19 12.62 -10.51 7.18
CA GLY A 19 12.57 -10.82 8.60
C GLY A 19 11.68 -9.82 9.35
N VAL A 20 11.27 -10.15 10.58
CA VAL A 20 10.38 -9.34 11.43
C VAL A 20 10.88 -7.89 11.63
N ASN A 21 12.18 -7.65 11.42
CA ASN A 21 12.81 -6.34 11.58
C ASN A 21 13.10 -5.64 10.25
N ASP A 22 12.69 -6.18 9.11
CA ASP A 22 12.93 -5.55 7.81
C ASP A 22 11.78 -4.63 7.42
N MET A 23 11.89 -3.38 7.83
CA MET A 23 10.92 -2.34 7.52
C MET A 23 10.98 -1.87 6.05
N GLN A 24 11.90 -2.36 5.24
CA GLN A 24 11.92 -2.06 3.80
C GLN A 24 10.68 -2.58 3.08
N LEU A 25 10.04 -3.63 3.60
CA LEU A 25 8.79 -4.18 3.09
C LEU A 25 7.55 -3.69 3.86
N GLY A 26 7.75 -2.87 4.87
CA GLY A 26 6.67 -2.30 5.69
C GLY A 26 5.67 -1.47 4.89
N TRP A 27 6.09 -0.88 3.77
CA TRP A 27 5.17 -0.18 2.87
C TRP A 27 4.04 -1.09 2.37
N PHE A 28 4.33 -2.37 2.14
CA PHE A 28 3.33 -3.36 1.75
C PHE A 28 2.60 -3.93 2.97
N SER A 29 3.35 -4.52 3.92
CA SER A 29 2.73 -5.22 5.06
C SER A 29 1.90 -4.29 5.94
N GLU A 30 2.36 -3.06 6.19
CA GLU A 30 1.69 -2.09 7.05
C GLU A 30 0.81 -1.12 6.26
N GLY A 31 1.37 -0.55 5.17
CA GLY A 31 0.67 0.47 4.40
C GLY A 31 -0.58 -0.03 3.67
N PHE A 32 -0.50 -1.20 3.02
CA PHE A 32 -1.68 -1.82 2.39
C PHE A 32 -2.67 -2.32 3.44
N THR A 33 -2.19 -2.82 4.58
CA THR A 33 -3.04 -3.20 5.71
C THR A 33 -3.87 -2.02 6.19
N GLU A 34 -3.25 -0.85 6.42
CA GLU A 34 -3.97 0.38 6.79
C GLU A 34 -4.98 0.80 5.72
N TYR A 35 -4.58 0.75 4.45
CA TYR A 35 -5.46 1.12 3.34
C TYR A 35 -6.73 0.28 3.32
N PHE A 36 -6.60 -1.05 3.37
CA PHE A 36 -7.76 -1.95 3.35
C PHE A 36 -8.57 -1.89 4.64
N ALA A 37 -7.93 -1.70 5.79
CA ALA A 37 -8.63 -1.48 7.05
C ALA A 37 -9.55 -0.24 6.96
N MET A 38 -9.05 0.87 6.45
CA MET A 38 -9.82 2.09 6.26
C MET A 38 -10.95 1.94 5.23
N LYS A 39 -10.69 1.30 4.08
CA LYS A 39 -11.74 1.01 3.07
C LYS A 39 -12.85 0.12 3.65
N ASN A 40 -12.48 -0.92 4.39
CA ASN A 40 -13.45 -1.82 5.00
C ASN A 40 -14.28 -1.13 6.09
N MET A 41 -13.70 -0.21 6.85
CA MET A 41 -14.45 0.61 7.81
C MET A 41 -15.49 1.48 7.12
N LEU A 42 -15.15 2.10 6.00
CA LEU A 42 -16.09 2.88 5.20
C LEU A 42 -17.17 1.99 4.59
N ALA A 43 -16.79 0.91 3.91
CA ALA A 43 -17.73 0.00 3.25
C ALA A 43 -18.69 -0.70 4.24
N GLY A 44 -18.22 -0.97 5.46
CA GLY A 44 -19.02 -1.55 6.55
C GLY A 44 -19.88 -0.54 7.30
N GLY A 45 -19.82 0.75 6.95
CA GLY A 45 -20.57 1.82 7.62
C GLY A 45 -20.09 2.14 9.03
N PHE A 46 -18.88 1.72 9.41
CA PHE A 46 -18.29 2.03 10.72
C PHE A 46 -17.80 3.48 10.83
N ILE A 47 -17.51 4.10 9.70
CA ILE A 47 -17.18 5.53 9.60
C ILE A 47 -17.95 6.14 8.43
N SER A 48 -18.25 7.46 8.53
CA SER A 48 -18.86 8.19 7.43
C SER A 48 -17.84 8.54 6.34
N ALA A 49 -18.31 8.91 5.14
CA ALA A 49 -17.46 9.37 4.04
C ALA A 49 -16.63 10.60 4.43
N GLU A 50 -17.23 11.56 5.15
CA GLU A 50 -16.52 12.75 5.63
C GLU A 50 -15.38 12.36 6.60
N LYS A 51 -15.66 11.40 7.52
CA LYS A 51 -14.65 10.91 8.46
C LYS A 51 -13.54 10.15 7.74
N TYR A 52 -13.88 9.39 6.72
CA TYR A 52 -12.90 8.72 5.86
C TYR A 52 -11.98 9.74 5.19
N VAL A 53 -12.52 10.75 4.50
CA VAL A 53 -11.72 11.80 3.83
C VAL A 53 -10.87 12.59 4.83
N GLU A 54 -11.43 12.94 6.00
CA GLU A 54 -10.66 13.58 7.07
C GLU A 54 -9.47 12.70 7.49
N SER A 55 -9.70 11.43 7.70
CA SER A 55 -8.67 10.47 8.12
C SER A 55 -7.60 10.28 7.04
N LEU A 56 -7.97 10.22 5.75
CA LEU A 56 -7.02 10.21 4.64
C LEU A 56 -6.09 11.43 4.72
N ASN A 57 -6.66 12.62 4.79
CA ASN A 57 -5.89 13.86 4.75
C ASN A 57 -5.01 14.04 5.99
N LYS A 58 -5.57 13.91 7.18
CA LYS A 58 -4.86 14.17 8.45
C LYS A 58 -3.95 13.01 8.87
N GLY A 59 -4.33 11.78 8.55
CA GLY A 59 -3.59 10.58 8.96
C GLY A 59 -2.46 10.18 8.02
N PHE A 60 -2.62 10.41 6.71
CA PHE A 60 -1.71 9.86 5.71
C PHE A 60 -1.13 10.91 4.77
N PHE A 61 -1.97 11.64 4.03
CA PHE A 61 -1.48 12.57 3.01
C PHE A 61 -0.70 13.75 3.61
N ALA A 62 -1.32 14.56 4.45
CA ALA A 62 -0.64 15.71 5.03
C ALA A 62 0.63 15.31 5.80
N PRO A 63 0.62 14.30 6.69
CA PRO A 63 1.84 13.87 7.35
C PRO A 63 2.95 13.40 6.40
N LEU A 64 2.63 12.65 5.33
CA LEU A 64 3.63 12.22 4.36
C LEU A 64 4.22 13.40 3.58
N TYR A 65 3.35 14.32 3.11
CA TYR A 65 3.76 15.41 2.22
C TYR A 65 4.45 16.56 2.96
N THR A 66 4.27 16.68 4.27
CA THR A 66 4.94 17.68 5.10
C THR A 66 6.12 17.13 5.90
N SER A 67 6.29 15.79 5.93
CA SER A 67 7.37 15.15 6.68
C SER A 67 8.74 15.45 6.09
N HIS A 68 9.72 15.70 6.96
CA HIS A 68 11.14 15.84 6.58
C HIS A 68 11.75 14.53 6.05
N VAL A 69 11.16 13.37 6.41
CA VAL A 69 11.59 12.05 5.93
C VAL A 69 10.73 11.53 4.77
N GLY A 70 9.77 12.31 4.29
CA GLY A 70 8.76 11.84 3.31
C GLY A 70 9.33 11.40 1.96
N GLU A 71 10.54 11.84 1.60
CA GLU A 71 11.19 11.52 0.32
C GLU A 71 12.54 10.80 0.47
N ILE A 72 12.83 10.24 1.64
CA ILE A 72 14.06 9.44 1.77
C ILE A 72 13.94 8.10 1.02
N PRO A 73 15.05 7.52 0.53
CA PRO A 73 15.06 6.19 -0.05
C PRO A 73 14.55 5.13 0.94
N ASN A 74 13.91 4.10 0.43
CA ASN A 74 13.37 3.01 1.27
C ASN A 74 14.46 2.27 2.06
N SER A 75 15.68 2.20 1.51
CA SER A 75 16.85 1.60 2.18
C SER A 75 17.25 2.30 3.48
N GLU A 76 16.89 3.57 3.64
CA GLU A 76 17.18 4.34 4.85
C GLU A 76 16.19 4.05 6.00
N ILE A 77 15.10 3.36 5.73
CA ILE A 77 14.04 3.13 6.74
C ILE A 77 14.53 2.17 7.82
N THR A 78 14.94 0.95 7.46
CA THR A 78 15.33 -0.07 8.46
C THR A 78 16.44 0.39 9.41
N PRO A 79 17.56 0.98 8.93
CA PRO A 79 18.65 1.41 9.81
C PRO A 79 18.25 2.58 10.73
N ASN A 80 17.28 3.37 10.34
CA ASN A 80 16.86 4.57 11.06
C ASN A 80 15.47 4.46 11.70
N PHE A 81 14.83 3.30 11.66
CA PHE A 81 13.42 3.11 12.04
C PHE A 81 13.09 3.67 13.43
N PHE A 82 13.94 3.43 14.41
CA PHE A 82 13.74 3.88 15.79
C PHE A 82 14.38 5.24 16.11
N THR A 83 14.79 6.02 15.11
CA THR A 83 15.47 7.30 15.35
C THR A 83 14.50 8.45 15.62
N ASP A 84 13.34 8.43 15.00
CA ASP A 84 12.24 9.36 15.27
C ASP A 84 10.87 8.79 14.84
N THR A 85 9.80 9.39 15.37
CA THR A 85 8.42 8.93 15.10
C THR A 85 7.96 9.13 13.65
N ALA A 86 8.57 10.07 12.92
CA ALA A 86 8.26 10.26 11.50
C ALA A 86 8.86 9.12 10.66
N MET A 87 10.04 8.62 11.06
CA MET A 87 10.68 7.46 10.44
C MET A 87 9.87 6.17 10.71
N GLU A 88 9.44 5.96 11.96
CA GLU A 88 8.58 4.82 12.33
C GLU A 88 7.26 4.81 11.56
N ALA A 89 6.67 5.97 11.34
CA ALA A 89 5.39 6.12 10.64
C ALA A 89 5.51 6.06 9.10
N LEU A 90 6.71 6.21 8.55
CA LEU A 90 6.92 6.36 7.11
C LEU A 90 6.45 5.15 6.28
N PRO A 91 6.75 3.88 6.64
CA PRO A 91 6.25 2.72 5.91
C PRO A 91 4.72 2.70 5.80
N TYR A 92 4.03 2.96 6.90
CA TYR A 92 2.57 3.03 6.97
C TYR A 92 2.01 4.09 6.01
N LYS A 93 2.53 5.31 6.10
CA LYS A 93 2.01 6.45 5.33
C LYS A 93 2.34 6.35 3.85
N ARG A 94 3.60 6.01 3.53
CA ARG A 94 4.05 5.82 2.15
C ARG A 94 3.28 4.68 1.47
N GLY A 95 3.18 3.54 2.13
CA GLY A 95 2.48 2.39 1.61
C GLY A 95 0.97 2.62 1.46
N PHE A 96 0.34 3.31 2.41
CA PHE A 96 -1.07 3.71 2.30
C PHE A 96 -1.32 4.57 1.07
N VAL A 97 -0.54 5.65 0.91
CA VAL A 97 -0.70 6.58 -0.23
C VAL A 97 -0.41 5.87 -1.55
N PHE A 98 0.56 4.96 -1.57
CA PHE A 98 0.85 4.15 -2.76
C PHE A 98 -0.28 3.17 -3.08
N ALA A 99 -0.86 2.49 -2.08
CA ALA A 99 -2.02 1.62 -2.26
C ALA A 99 -3.24 2.40 -2.78
N PHE A 100 -3.49 3.59 -2.24
CA PHE A 100 -4.55 4.48 -2.73
C PHE A 100 -4.33 4.88 -4.19
N TYR A 101 -3.09 5.22 -4.56
CA TYR A 101 -2.72 5.53 -5.95
C TYR A 101 -2.94 4.34 -6.87
N LEU A 102 -2.48 3.14 -6.48
CA LEU A 102 -2.63 1.93 -7.28
C LEU A 102 -4.10 1.55 -7.51
N ASP A 103 -4.95 1.71 -6.49
CA ASP A 103 -6.39 1.45 -6.62
C ASP A 103 -7.01 2.35 -7.72
N ASN A 104 -6.69 3.64 -7.68
CA ASN A 104 -7.12 4.59 -8.70
C ASN A 104 -6.55 4.24 -10.09
N ALA A 105 -5.27 3.90 -10.16
CA ALA A 105 -4.61 3.59 -11.43
C ALA A 105 -5.17 2.31 -12.08
N ILE A 106 -5.46 1.28 -11.29
CA ILE A 106 -6.10 0.04 -11.77
C ILE A 106 -7.52 0.34 -12.26
N GLU A 107 -8.32 1.07 -11.48
CA GLU A 107 -9.67 1.46 -11.90
C GLU A 107 -9.65 2.21 -13.23
N GLN A 108 -8.70 3.13 -13.43
CA GLN A 108 -8.56 3.86 -14.70
C GLN A 108 -8.13 2.93 -15.85
N ALA A 109 -7.09 2.11 -15.64
CA ALA A 109 -6.57 1.21 -16.67
C ALA A 109 -7.60 0.18 -17.14
N THR A 110 -8.49 -0.26 -16.23
CA THR A 110 -9.50 -1.29 -16.50
C THR A 110 -10.90 -0.72 -16.81
N GLY A 111 -11.03 0.59 -16.92
CA GLY A 111 -12.33 1.24 -17.13
C GLY A 111 -13.32 1.01 -15.98
N GLY A 112 -12.82 0.86 -14.75
CA GLY A 112 -13.62 0.63 -13.55
C GLY A 112 -14.05 -0.83 -13.34
N GLN A 113 -13.52 -1.78 -14.13
CA GLN A 113 -13.86 -3.20 -13.99
C GLN A 113 -13.13 -3.87 -12.83
N HIS A 114 -11.95 -3.39 -12.48
CA HIS A 114 -11.12 -3.90 -11.39
C HIS A 114 -10.57 -2.78 -10.53
N GLY A 115 -10.26 -3.13 -9.27
CA GLY A 115 -9.55 -2.28 -8.32
C GLY A 115 -8.42 -3.03 -7.64
N LEU A 116 -7.73 -2.38 -6.72
CA LEU A 116 -6.64 -2.98 -5.96
C LEU A 116 -7.09 -4.22 -5.18
N ARG A 117 -8.38 -4.30 -4.82
CA ARG A 117 -8.95 -5.48 -4.14
C ARG A 117 -8.85 -6.74 -5.00
N ASP A 118 -9.14 -6.64 -6.30
CA ASP A 118 -9.10 -7.80 -7.21
C ASP A 118 -7.67 -8.30 -7.36
N PHE A 119 -6.71 -7.39 -7.53
CA PHE A 119 -5.29 -7.70 -7.50
C PHE A 119 -4.87 -8.42 -6.20
N MET A 120 -5.31 -7.94 -5.04
CA MET A 120 -4.99 -8.58 -3.76
C MET A 120 -5.62 -9.96 -3.61
N LEU A 121 -6.80 -10.20 -4.18
CA LEU A 121 -7.42 -11.53 -4.20
C LEU A 121 -6.62 -12.50 -5.07
N ASP A 122 -6.10 -12.06 -6.20
CA ASP A 122 -5.21 -12.87 -7.04
C ASP A 122 -3.91 -13.21 -6.31
N LEU A 123 -3.29 -12.26 -5.61
CA LEU A 123 -2.14 -12.54 -4.75
C LEU A 123 -2.49 -13.56 -3.67
N LEU A 124 -3.62 -13.38 -2.99
CA LEU A 124 -4.05 -14.30 -1.94
C LEU A 124 -4.27 -15.72 -2.47
N ALA A 125 -4.89 -15.86 -3.64
CA ALA A 125 -5.08 -17.15 -4.30
C ALA A 125 -3.73 -17.80 -4.65
N TYR A 126 -2.79 -17.03 -5.20
CA TYR A 126 -1.45 -17.50 -5.56
C TYR A 126 -0.68 -17.99 -4.33
N TYR A 127 -0.61 -17.18 -3.27
CA TYR A 127 0.17 -17.52 -2.07
C TYR A 127 -0.51 -18.54 -1.15
N SER A 128 -1.80 -18.79 -1.31
CA SER A 128 -2.53 -19.83 -0.60
C SER A 128 -2.52 -21.18 -1.30
N ALA A 129 -1.97 -21.27 -2.52
CA ALA A 129 -1.90 -22.53 -3.27
C ALA A 129 -0.96 -23.54 -2.59
N PRO A 130 -1.30 -24.86 -2.57
CA PRO A 130 -0.43 -25.90 -2.02
C PRO A 130 0.93 -25.91 -2.73
N ASN A 131 1.99 -26.21 -1.98
CA ASN A 131 3.37 -26.36 -2.49
C ASN A 131 4.00 -25.09 -3.09
N ARG A 132 3.49 -23.91 -2.75
CA ARG A 132 4.19 -22.66 -3.10
C ARG A 132 5.27 -22.39 -2.08
N ASP A 133 6.43 -21.95 -2.58
CA ASP A 133 7.48 -21.40 -1.73
C ASP A 133 6.95 -20.11 -1.13
N LEU A 134 6.84 -20.09 0.21
CA LEU A 134 6.31 -18.94 0.93
C LEU A 134 7.32 -17.79 1.02
N LEU A 135 8.55 -18.00 0.57
CA LEU A 135 9.57 -16.96 0.41
C LEU A 135 9.31 -16.24 -0.91
N THR A 136 8.45 -15.28 -0.84
CA THR A 136 8.08 -14.54 -2.02
C THR A 136 9.11 -13.48 -2.34
N ASN A 137 9.74 -13.67 -3.47
CA ASN A 137 10.21 -12.53 -4.21
C ASN A 137 8.97 -11.73 -4.67
N PHE A 138 9.12 -10.44 -4.82
CA PHE A 138 8.07 -9.57 -5.35
C PHE A 138 7.83 -9.75 -6.86
N ASP A 139 8.42 -10.75 -7.52
CA ASP A 139 8.32 -10.96 -8.96
C ASP A 139 6.87 -11.21 -9.39
N PHE A 140 6.15 -12.09 -8.66
CA PHE A 140 4.75 -12.33 -8.96
C PHE A 140 3.88 -11.10 -8.66
N PHE A 141 4.17 -10.38 -7.58
CA PHE A 141 3.49 -9.12 -7.25
C PHE A 141 3.64 -8.10 -8.39
N GLU A 142 4.87 -7.87 -8.85
CA GLU A 142 5.18 -6.92 -9.91
C GLU A 142 4.58 -7.34 -11.25
N GLN A 143 4.75 -8.63 -11.61
CA GLN A 143 4.16 -9.18 -12.83
C GLN A 143 2.64 -9.00 -12.84
N LYS A 144 1.98 -9.39 -11.75
CA LYS A 144 0.52 -9.32 -11.66
C LYS A 144 0.02 -7.88 -11.64
N LEU A 145 0.72 -6.99 -10.95
CA LEU A 145 0.38 -5.58 -10.94
C LEU A 145 0.55 -4.94 -12.32
N THR A 146 1.57 -5.34 -13.09
CA THR A 146 1.76 -4.92 -14.49
C THR A 146 0.57 -5.30 -15.36
N GLU A 147 0.00 -6.50 -15.18
CA GLU A 147 -1.20 -6.93 -15.89
C GLU A 147 -2.41 -6.01 -15.60
N TYR A 148 -2.64 -5.67 -14.32
CA TYR A 148 -3.74 -4.80 -13.91
C TYR A 148 -3.57 -3.35 -14.36
N LEU A 149 -2.34 -2.83 -14.29
CA LEU A 149 -2.03 -1.45 -14.71
C LEU A 149 -1.92 -1.28 -16.23
N GLN A 150 -1.75 -2.39 -16.97
CA GLN A 150 -1.41 -2.36 -18.41
C GLN A 150 -0.15 -1.52 -18.71
N SER A 151 0.75 -1.45 -17.74
CA SER A 151 2.02 -0.71 -17.79
C SER A 151 3.01 -1.26 -16.78
N GLU A 152 4.31 -0.95 -16.97
CA GLU A 152 5.40 -1.46 -16.12
C GLU A 152 5.27 -1.04 -14.65
N ALA A 153 4.79 -1.96 -13.81
CA ALA A 153 4.61 -1.72 -12.37
C ALA A 153 5.93 -1.47 -11.65
N GLY A 154 7.01 -2.13 -12.07
CA GLY A 154 8.35 -1.97 -11.49
C GLY A 154 8.84 -0.52 -11.51
N VAL A 155 8.51 0.24 -12.55
CA VAL A 155 8.87 1.67 -12.63
C VAL A 155 8.19 2.48 -11.50
N LEU A 156 6.93 2.20 -11.21
CA LEU A 156 6.19 2.88 -10.14
C LEU A 156 6.72 2.50 -8.75
N ILE A 157 6.98 1.22 -8.54
CA ILE A 157 7.55 0.69 -7.29
C ILE A 157 8.94 1.27 -7.08
N GLN A 158 9.79 1.25 -8.10
CA GLN A 158 11.13 1.83 -8.03
C GLN A 158 11.06 3.30 -7.63
N LYS A 159 10.25 4.08 -8.33
CA LYS A 159 10.14 5.53 -8.13
C LYS A 159 9.56 5.91 -6.78
N HIS A 160 8.39 5.33 -6.44
CA HIS A 160 7.60 5.83 -5.30
C HIS A 160 7.90 5.09 -3.99
N ILE A 161 8.40 3.86 -4.07
CA ILE A 161 8.79 3.08 -2.91
C ILE A 161 10.31 3.15 -2.70
N TYR A 162 11.10 2.60 -3.63
CA TYR A 162 12.54 2.45 -3.39
C TYR A 162 13.29 3.80 -3.39
N GLU A 163 12.97 4.70 -4.29
CA GLU A 163 13.55 6.05 -4.30
C GLU A 163 12.83 7.05 -3.38
N GLY A 164 11.65 6.69 -2.89
CA GLY A 164 10.86 7.53 -1.97
C GLY A 164 10.24 8.77 -2.61
N LYS A 165 10.15 8.86 -3.94
CA LYS A 165 9.57 10.03 -4.61
C LYS A 165 8.07 10.15 -4.35
N ARG A 166 7.62 11.31 -3.91
CA ARG A 166 6.20 11.56 -3.68
C ARG A 166 5.40 11.41 -4.97
N ILE A 167 4.21 10.88 -4.85
CA ILE A 167 3.23 10.86 -5.94
C ILE A 167 2.66 12.28 -6.06
N ALA A 168 2.65 12.84 -7.25
CA ALA A 168 2.08 14.17 -7.46
C ALA A 168 0.58 14.18 -7.12
N PRO A 169 0.06 15.18 -6.39
CA PRO A 169 -1.36 15.22 -6.01
C PRO A 169 -2.32 15.08 -7.20
N GLU A 170 -1.93 15.57 -8.36
CA GLU A 170 -2.70 15.53 -9.61
C GLU A 170 -2.85 14.11 -10.18
N ALA A 171 -2.03 13.16 -9.71
CA ALA A 171 -2.13 11.76 -10.11
C ALA A 171 -3.29 11.01 -9.41
N PHE A 172 -3.89 11.61 -8.38
CA PHE A 172 -5.03 11.03 -7.70
C PHE A 172 -6.33 11.48 -8.36
N VAL A 173 -7.11 10.52 -8.84
CA VAL A 173 -8.45 10.77 -9.32
C VAL A 173 -9.41 10.45 -8.17
N LEU A 174 -10.10 11.47 -7.69
CA LEU A 174 -11.17 11.25 -6.71
C LEU A 174 -12.34 10.59 -7.46
N PRO A 175 -12.90 9.50 -6.92
CA PRO A 175 -14.08 8.88 -7.50
C PRO A 175 -15.20 9.91 -7.66
N LYS A 176 -15.92 9.87 -8.79
CA LYS A 176 -17.01 10.82 -9.11
C LYS A 176 -18.22 10.73 -8.16
N TYR A 177 -18.17 9.88 -7.16
CA TYR A 177 -19.30 9.53 -6.27
C TYR A 177 -18.97 9.74 -4.78
N TRP A 178 -18.22 10.81 -4.48
CA TRP A 178 -18.05 11.27 -3.11
C TRP A 178 -18.97 12.45 -2.82
#